data_b6c4c277e206641562b530c88199eadc
#
_entry.id   b6c4c277e206641562b530c88199eadc
#
_cell.length_a   1.000
_cell.length_b   1.000
_cell.length_c   1.000
_cell.angle_alpha   90.00
_cell.angle_beta   90.00
_cell.angle_gamma   90.00
#
_symmetry.space_group_name_H-M   'P 1'
#
loop_
_entity.id
_entity.type
_entity.pdbx_description
1 polymer ?
#
loop_
_entity_poly.entity_id
_entity_poly.type
_entity_poly.pdbx_seq_one_letter_code
_entity_poly.pdbx_strand_id
1 'polypeptide(L)'
;MNFHVLTLFPEMIAQGLQTSILGRAVREGCITLDVVNIRDYTENKHKKVDDYPYGGGAGMLIQAQPVYDCYRAAAEKTGGRSRVIYLTPQGKPFHQKMAEEFSREKDLIFLCGHYEGIDERVLEEIVTDYVSIGDYVLTGGELPAMVMIDAIARLVPGVLHNEISADFETFHNDLLEYPQYSRPEEWRGRKVPEVLLSGDHARIGTWRLEQSEARTRKYRPDMFEKYEIRQTCIETMRKKNKLLYMDMIESLRRGRGKLICCSEKGIIIEDEEAKLYMMAAFEASAAEELTACLPAIPENETREFVLHQEYLAEHLEKRFCILESTPFHQAVYTQRTAVPGHPAANLVIRPLDIGYKEEVMRHYHTVQDADYMEERLRSGNIYGAFLDGRLAGFAGVHREGSLGMLEVYEEYRRQGIGAALEASLINLHLSCGYTPYGDIIADNEKSEKLQNKMGLCLSRDTLYWVSAQAGTKPHTPGPAPEE
;
A
#
# COMPACT_ATOMS: atom_id res chain seq x y z
N MET A 1 -6.67 3.25 -16.59
CA MET A 1 -6.15 1.87 -16.43
C MET A 1 -6.66 1.01 -17.56
N ASN A 2 -5.83 0.09 -18.10
CA ASN A 2 -6.21 -0.73 -19.25
C ASN A 2 -6.18 -2.23 -18.87
N PHE A 3 -7.27 -2.93 -19.21
CA PHE A 3 -7.41 -4.37 -19.04
C PHE A 3 -7.37 -5.06 -20.39
N HIS A 4 -6.41 -5.95 -20.61
CA HIS A 4 -6.31 -6.80 -21.79
C HIS A 4 -6.68 -8.23 -21.40
N VAL A 5 -7.68 -8.82 -22.01
CA VAL A 5 -8.17 -10.17 -21.65
C VAL A 5 -8.01 -11.12 -22.83
N LEU A 6 -7.09 -12.07 -22.68
CA LEU A 6 -6.82 -13.12 -23.67
C LEU A 6 -7.71 -14.33 -23.35
N THR A 7 -8.66 -14.66 -24.22
CA THR A 7 -9.70 -15.66 -23.94
C THR A 7 -10.14 -16.38 -25.22
N LEU A 8 -10.78 -17.52 -25.06
CA LEU A 8 -11.50 -18.20 -26.13
C LEU A 8 -12.96 -17.73 -26.29
N PHE A 9 -13.48 -16.94 -25.33
CA PHE A 9 -14.88 -16.53 -25.23
C PHE A 9 -15.00 -15.02 -24.98
N PRO A 10 -14.60 -14.17 -25.93
CA PRO A 10 -14.59 -12.72 -25.75
C PRO A 10 -15.96 -12.12 -25.47
N GLU A 11 -17.04 -12.72 -26.00
CA GLU A 11 -18.40 -12.24 -25.79
C GLU A 11 -18.82 -12.37 -24.31
N MET A 12 -18.36 -13.41 -23.61
CA MET A 12 -18.66 -13.63 -22.17
C MET A 12 -18.10 -12.49 -21.33
N ILE A 13 -16.86 -12.07 -21.60
CA ILE A 13 -16.21 -10.96 -20.91
C ILE A 13 -16.89 -9.64 -21.24
N ALA A 14 -17.08 -9.37 -22.53
CA ALA A 14 -17.64 -8.11 -22.98
C ALA A 14 -19.06 -7.88 -22.44
N GLN A 15 -19.94 -8.88 -22.51
CA GLN A 15 -21.32 -8.77 -22.01
C GLN A 15 -21.35 -8.59 -20.48
N GLY A 16 -20.46 -9.24 -19.74
CA GLY A 16 -20.41 -9.15 -18.28
C GLY A 16 -19.90 -7.79 -17.78
N LEU A 17 -18.84 -7.27 -18.39
CA LEU A 17 -18.14 -6.07 -17.89
C LEU A 17 -18.62 -4.74 -18.51
N GLN A 18 -19.35 -4.76 -19.64
CA GLN A 18 -19.85 -3.53 -20.29
C GLN A 18 -21.18 -3.01 -19.74
N THR A 19 -21.59 -3.47 -18.57
CA THR A 19 -22.84 -3.08 -17.90
C THR A 19 -22.59 -2.34 -16.60
N SER A 20 -23.63 -1.65 -16.07
CA SER A 20 -23.61 -1.00 -14.76
C SER A 20 -22.40 -0.03 -14.58
N ILE A 21 -21.74 -0.10 -13.45
CA ILE A 21 -20.63 0.78 -13.05
C ILE A 21 -19.43 0.62 -13.99
N LEU A 22 -19.02 -0.61 -14.29
CA LEU A 22 -17.88 -0.88 -15.18
C LEU A 22 -18.15 -0.40 -16.61
N GLY A 23 -19.35 -0.67 -17.14
CA GLY A 23 -19.74 -0.18 -18.46
C GLY A 23 -19.77 1.35 -18.55
N ARG A 24 -20.11 2.05 -17.47
CA ARG A 24 -19.98 3.50 -17.38
C ARG A 24 -18.51 3.92 -17.38
N ALA A 25 -17.68 3.31 -16.52
CA ALA A 25 -16.26 3.63 -16.42
C ALA A 25 -15.50 3.45 -17.75
N VAL A 26 -15.88 2.44 -18.55
CA VAL A 26 -15.36 2.25 -19.92
C VAL A 26 -15.81 3.41 -20.84
N ARG A 27 -17.09 3.79 -20.80
CA ARG A 27 -17.60 4.90 -21.65
C ARG A 27 -17.02 6.26 -21.28
N GLU A 28 -16.73 6.48 -20.00
CA GLU A 28 -16.11 7.71 -19.47
C GLU A 28 -14.59 7.72 -19.61
N GLY A 29 -13.97 6.60 -20.03
CA GLY A 29 -12.55 6.50 -20.26
C GLY A 29 -11.71 6.34 -18.99
N CYS A 30 -12.33 6.07 -17.83
CA CYS A 30 -11.61 5.77 -16.58
C CYS A 30 -10.81 4.46 -16.70
N ILE A 31 -11.41 3.48 -17.39
CA ILE A 31 -10.79 2.19 -17.72
C ILE A 31 -10.99 1.87 -19.20
N THR A 32 -10.11 1.01 -19.75
CA THR A 32 -10.33 0.40 -21.08
C THR A 32 -10.39 -1.12 -20.93
N LEU A 33 -11.16 -1.75 -21.81
CA LEU A 33 -11.32 -3.19 -21.86
C LEU A 33 -11.03 -3.68 -23.29
N ASP A 34 -9.88 -4.30 -23.49
CA ASP A 34 -9.43 -4.90 -24.75
C ASP A 34 -9.54 -6.43 -24.65
N VAL A 35 -10.57 -7.01 -25.23
CA VAL A 35 -10.84 -8.45 -25.14
C VAL A 35 -10.43 -9.11 -26.44
N VAL A 36 -9.45 -10.00 -26.37
CA VAL A 36 -8.78 -10.59 -27.55
C VAL A 36 -9.09 -12.07 -27.61
N ASN A 37 -9.53 -12.55 -28.80
CA ASN A 37 -9.77 -13.96 -29.02
C ASN A 37 -8.49 -14.67 -29.40
N ILE A 38 -8.02 -15.61 -28.56
CA ILE A 38 -6.83 -16.44 -28.82
C ILE A 38 -6.94 -17.19 -30.17
N ARG A 39 -8.16 -17.54 -30.62
CA ARG A 39 -8.42 -18.23 -31.89
C ARG A 39 -8.04 -17.41 -33.11
N ASP A 40 -7.92 -16.09 -32.98
CA ASP A 40 -7.55 -15.24 -34.12
C ASP A 40 -6.04 -15.25 -34.41
N TYR A 41 -5.25 -15.87 -33.52
CA TYR A 41 -3.80 -15.97 -33.60
C TYR A 41 -3.29 -17.38 -33.97
N THR A 42 -4.19 -18.28 -34.38
CA THR A 42 -3.78 -19.59 -34.91
C THR A 42 -3.70 -19.57 -36.45
N GLU A 43 -2.69 -20.20 -37.00
CA GLU A 43 -2.55 -20.43 -38.45
C GLU A 43 -3.48 -21.53 -38.98
N ASN A 44 -4.14 -22.26 -38.08
CA ASN A 44 -5.05 -23.33 -38.43
C ASN A 44 -6.28 -22.82 -39.19
N LYS A 45 -6.57 -23.36 -40.38
CA LYS A 45 -7.72 -22.95 -41.22
C LYS A 45 -9.08 -23.06 -40.51
N HIS A 46 -9.22 -23.93 -39.51
CA HIS A 46 -10.40 -24.13 -38.73
C HIS A 46 -10.35 -23.42 -37.38
N LYS A 47 -9.41 -22.52 -37.19
CA LYS A 47 -9.17 -21.79 -35.94
C LYS A 47 -9.02 -22.70 -34.71
N LYS A 48 -8.47 -23.89 -34.91
CA LYS A 48 -8.18 -24.84 -33.84
C LYS A 48 -6.96 -24.31 -33.05
N VAL A 49 -7.09 -24.27 -31.72
CA VAL A 49 -6.10 -23.77 -30.75
C VAL A 49 -5.75 -24.78 -29.68
N ASP A 50 -6.31 -25.99 -29.78
CA ASP A 50 -6.22 -27.02 -28.74
C ASP A 50 -5.69 -28.34 -29.36
N ASP A 51 -5.02 -29.14 -28.52
CA ASP A 51 -4.53 -30.48 -28.90
C ASP A 51 -4.51 -31.44 -27.69
N TYR A 52 -4.30 -32.71 -27.93
CA TYR A 52 -4.21 -33.71 -26.87
C TYR A 52 -2.90 -33.53 -26.06
N PRO A 53 -2.96 -33.73 -24.72
CA PRO A 53 -1.77 -33.65 -23.89
C PRO A 53 -0.78 -34.79 -24.21
N TYR A 54 0.50 -34.52 -24.16
CA TYR A 54 1.53 -35.53 -24.16
C TYR A 54 1.39 -36.44 -22.92
N GLY A 55 1.65 -37.71 -23.07
CA GLY A 55 1.49 -38.68 -21.99
C GLY A 55 0.09 -39.27 -21.88
N GLY A 56 -0.86 -38.80 -22.69
CA GLY A 56 -2.23 -39.28 -22.69
C GLY A 56 -3.06 -38.61 -21.57
N GLY A 57 -4.35 -38.93 -21.51
CA GLY A 57 -5.29 -38.36 -20.58
C GLY A 57 -6.59 -37.95 -21.29
N ALA A 58 -7.62 -37.65 -20.50
CA ALA A 58 -8.87 -37.05 -21.01
C ALA A 58 -8.69 -35.56 -21.20
N GLY A 59 -9.39 -34.98 -22.18
CA GLY A 59 -9.43 -33.54 -22.41
C GLY A 59 -8.38 -33.04 -23.42
N MET A 60 -8.30 -31.72 -23.54
CA MET A 60 -7.48 -31.00 -24.49
C MET A 60 -6.67 -29.91 -23.76
N LEU A 61 -5.55 -29.49 -24.34
CA LEU A 61 -4.76 -28.34 -23.88
C LEU A 61 -4.78 -27.23 -24.93
N ILE A 62 -4.79 -25.99 -24.50
CA ILE A 62 -4.56 -24.86 -25.41
C ILE A 62 -3.08 -24.87 -25.81
N GLN A 63 -2.83 -24.81 -27.12
CA GLN A 63 -1.49 -24.83 -27.70
C GLN A 63 -0.68 -23.58 -27.36
N ALA A 64 0.64 -23.74 -27.20
CA ALA A 64 1.54 -22.64 -26.84
C ALA A 64 1.56 -21.50 -27.85
N GLN A 65 1.69 -21.81 -29.17
CA GLN A 65 1.90 -20.78 -30.18
C GLN A 65 0.76 -19.77 -30.32
N PRO A 66 -0.53 -20.16 -30.39
CA PRO A 66 -1.62 -19.18 -30.45
C PRO A 66 -1.69 -18.28 -29.22
N VAL A 67 -1.38 -18.81 -28.03
CA VAL A 67 -1.35 -18.04 -26.78
C VAL A 67 -0.20 -17.04 -26.82
N TYR A 68 0.98 -17.46 -27.23
CA TYR A 68 2.16 -16.60 -27.33
C TYR A 68 1.97 -15.46 -28.32
N ASP A 69 1.43 -15.74 -29.52
CA ASP A 69 1.20 -14.72 -30.53
C ASP A 69 0.12 -13.72 -30.10
N CYS A 70 -0.93 -14.20 -29.43
CA CYS A 70 -1.96 -13.35 -28.80
C CYS A 70 -1.38 -12.46 -27.70
N TYR A 71 -0.54 -13.02 -26.82
CA TYR A 71 0.18 -12.26 -25.80
C TYR A 71 1.09 -11.20 -26.42
N ARG A 72 1.88 -11.54 -27.42
CA ARG A 72 2.77 -10.58 -28.09
C ARG A 72 2.00 -9.38 -28.63
N ALA A 73 0.87 -9.62 -29.27
CA ALA A 73 0.04 -8.55 -29.80
C ALA A 73 -0.54 -7.63 -28.70
N ALA A 74 -0.83 -8.19 -27.52
CA ALA A 74 -1.23 -7.39 -26.36
C ALA A 74 -0.02 -6.64 -25.76
N ALA A 75 1.12 -7.31 -25.60
CA ALA A 75 2.34 -6.72 -25.05
C ALA A 75 2.91 -5.57 -25.89
N GLU A 76 2.77 -5.62 -27.22
CA GLU A 76 3.13 -4.51 -28.10
C GLU A 76 2.31 -3.25 -27.82
N LYS A 77 1.02 -3.38 -27.50
CA LYS A 77 0.14 -2.26 -27.11
C LYS A 77 0.55 -1.62 -25.78
N THR A 78 1.10 -2.41 -24.85
CA THR A 78 1.44 -1.97 -23.49
C THR A 78 2.90 -1.53 -23.34
N GLY A 79 3.72 -1.68 -24.37
CA GLY A 79 5.16 -1.38 -24.31
C GLY A 79 6.00 -2.44 -23.61
N GLY A 80 5.49 -3.66 -23.44
CA GLY A 80 6.24 -4.86 -23.03
C GLY A 80 6.55 -4.99 -21.52
N ARG A 81 5.97 -4.16 -20.65
CA ARG A 81 6.23 -4.15 -19.20
C ARG A 81 5.01 -4.45 -18.32
N SER A 82 3.99 -5.09 -18.87
CA SER A 82 2.75 -5.36 -18.14
C SER A 82 2.80 -6.67 -17.38
N ARG A 83 2.13 -6.72 -16.23
CA ARG A 83 1.91 -7.97 -15.50
C ARG A 83 0.96 -8.86 -16.30
N VAL A 84 1.27 -10.15 -16.36
CA VAL A 84 0.47 -11.19 -17.02
C VAL A 84 -0.09 -12.11 -15.95
N ILE A 85 -1.40 -12.04 -15.75
CA ILE A 85 -2.11 -12.76 -14.69
C ILE A 85 -2.78 -13.99 -15.29
N TYR A 86 -2.29 -15.18 -14.94
CA TYR A 86 -2.93 -16.44 -15.29
C TYR A 86 -3.87 -16.92 -14.19
N LEU A 87 -5.11 -17.19 -14.57
CA LEU A 87 -6.18 -17.55 -13.64
C LEU A 87 -6.27 -19.08 -13.49
N THR A 88 -5.84 -19.57 -12.33
CA THR A 88 -5.70 -20.99 -12.07
C THR A 88 -5.90 -21.32 -10.59
N PRO A 89 -6.49 -22.49 -10.24
CA PRO A 89 -6.56 -22.95 -8.86
C PRO A 89 -5.20 -23.11 -8.15
N GLN A 90 -4.11 -23.23 -8.91
CA GLN A 90 -2.75 -23.37 -8.37
C GLN A 90 -2.15 -22.03 -7.90
N GLY A 91 -2.80 -20.91 -8.24
CA GLY A 91 -2.32 -19.58 -7.95
C GLY A 91 -2.51 -19.15 -6.50
N LYS A 92 -1.90 -18.02 -6.14
CA LYS A 92 -2.12 -17.38 -4.84
C LYS A 92 -3.58 -16.92 -4.72
N PRO A 93 -4.25 -17.14 -3.57
CA PRO A 93 -5.63 -16.66 -3.38
C PRO A 93 -5.74 -15.14 -3.52
N PHE A 94 -6.65 -14.70 -4.37
CA PHE A 94 -6.96 -13.28 -4.59
C PHE A 94 -7.63 -12.68 -3.35
N HIS A 95 -7.22 -11.49 -2.96
CA HIS A 95 -7.76 -10.74 -1.84
C HIS A 95 -7.67 -9.23 -2.09
N GLN A 96 -8.32 -8.42 -1.26
CA GLN A 96 -8.44 -6.97 -1.45
C GLN A 96 -7.08 -6.28 -1.63
N LYS A 97 -6.07 -6.64 -0.83
CA LYS A 97 -4.71 -6.07 -0.94
C LYS A 97 -4.06 -6.33 -2.32
N MET A 98 -4.27 -7.51 -2.92
CA MET A 98 -3.83 -7.77 -4.30
C MET A 98 -4.59 -6.90 -5.31
N ALA A 99 -5.89 -6.64 -5.09
CA ALA A 99 -6.63 -5.73 -5.94
C ALA A 99 -6.07 -4.31 -5.87
N GLU A 100 -5.71 -3.83 -4.68
CA GLU A 100 -5.05 -2.54 -4.46
C GLU A 100 -3.68 -2.47 -5.15
N GLU A 101 -2.88 -3.53 -5.08
CA GLU A 101 -1.59 -3.62 -5.77
C GLU A 101 -1.77 -3.55 -7.29
N PHE A 102 -2.66 -4.36 -7.84
CA PHE A 102 -2.95 -4.36 -9.28
C PHE A 102 -3.59 -3.06 -9.78
N SER A 103 -4.34 -2.34 -8.94
CA SER A 103 -4.97 -1.08 -9.34
C SER A 103 -3.98 0.07 -9.60
N ARG A 104 -2.73 -0.07 -9.15
CA ARG A 104 -1.64 0.89 -9.40
C ARG A 104 -0.97 0.71 -10.76
N GLU A 105 -1.21 -0.43 -11.41
CA GLU A 105 -0.68 -0.70 -12.74
C GLU A 105 -1.42 0.10 -13.81
N LYS A 106 -0.70 0.50 -14.84
CA LYS A 106 -1.30 1.15 -16.01
C LYS A 106 -2.04 0.15 -16.90
N ASP A 107 -1.42 -1.00 -17.10
CA ASP A 107 -1.86 -2.06 -18.00
C ASP A 107 -1.77 -3.42 -17.30
N LEU A 108 -2.84 -4.24 -17.37
CA LEU A 108 -2.86 -5.62 -16.90
C LEU A 108 -3.32 -6.55 -18.02
N ILE A 109 -2.62 -7.68 -18.19
CA ILE A 109 -2.98 -8.73 -19.13
C ILE A 109 -3.52 -9.92 -18.36
N PHE A 110 -4.79 -10.29 -18.59
CA PHE A 110 -5.43 -11.48 -18.02
C PHE A 110 -5.40 -12.62 -19.04
N LEU A 111 -4.87 -13.77 -18.66
CA LEU A 111 -4.86 -14.98 -19.47
C LEU A 111 -5.89 -15.96 -18.92
N CYS A 112 -6.93 -16.24 -19.70
CA CYS A 112 -7.99 -17.15 -19.35
C CYS A 112 -7.70 -18.54 -19.91
N GLY A 113 -7.45 -19.51 -19.04
CA GLY A 113 -7.35 -20.91 -19.41
C GLY A 113 -8.71 -21.54 -19.66
N HIS A 114 -8.74 -22.62 -20.42
CA HIS A 114 -9.91 -23.45 -20.68
C HIS A 114 -9.50 -24.92 -20.87
N TYR A 115 -10.44 -25.85 -20.97
CA TYR A 115 -10.18 -27.30 -21.08
C TYR A 115 -9.40 -27.83 -19.86
N GLU A 116 -8.29 -28.58 -20.09
CA GLU A 116 -7.38 -29.05 -19.04
C GLU A 116 -6.30 -28.01 -18.69
N GLY A 117 -6.26 -26.87 -19.40
CA GLY A 117 -5.30 -25.78 -19.20
C GLY A 117 -4.62 -25.32 -20.48
N ILE A 118 -3.47 -24.72 -20.30
CA ILE A 118 -2.61 -24.15 -21.34
C ILE A 118 -1.27 -24.89 -21.30
N ASP A 119 -0.58 -25.03 -22.43
CA ASP A 119 0.76 -25.61 -22.53
C ASP A 119 1.72 -24.90 -21.56
N GLU A 120 2.37 -25.66 -20.68
CA GLU A 120 3.21 -25.13 -19.60
C GLU A 120 4.35 -24.25 -20.10
N ARG A 121 4.92 -24.60 -21.26
CA ARG A 121 6.07 -23.86 -21.84
C ARG A 121 5.76 -22.39 -22.12
N VAL A 122 4.54 -22.07 -22.55
CA VAL A 122 4.15 -20.67 -22.76
C VAL A 122 3.80 -19.98 -21.43
N LEU A 123 3.26 -20.71 -20.45
CA LEU A 123 3.01 -20.15 -19.13
C LEU A 123 4.32 -19.74 -18.46
N GLU A 124 5.34 -20.60 -18.47
CA GLU A 124 6.68 -20.30 -17.95
C GLU A 124 7.34 -19.09 -18.63
N GLU A 125 7.06 -18.87 -19.90
CA GLU A 125 7.64 -17.78 -20.69
C GLU A 125 6.99 -16.42 -20.42
N ILE A 126 5.65 -16.38 -20.23
CA ILE A 126 4.93 -15.09 -20.27
C ILE A 126 4.24 -14.71 -18.95
N VAL A 127 3.94 -15.66 -18.06
CA VAL A 127 3.14 -15.40 -16.86
C VAL A 127 3.99 -14.80 -15.74
N THR A 128 3.54 -13.69 -15.20
CA THR A 128 4.17 -13.05 -14.02
C THR A 128 3.45 -13.42 -12.72
N ASP A 129 2.14 -13.67 -12.79
CA ASP A 129 1.29 -13.88 -11.64
C ASP A 129 0.33 -15.05 -11.84
N TYR A 130 0.40 -16.07 -10.99
CA TYR A 130 -0.58 -17.14 -10.90
C TYR A 130 -1.57 -16.80 -9.79
N VAL A 131 -2.87 -16.64 -10.14
CA VAL A 131 -3.88 -16.18 -9.19
C VAL A 131 -5.10 -17.09 -9.17
N SER A 132 -5.56 -17.44 -7.97
CA SER A 132 -6.78 -18.21 -7.70
C SER A 132 -7.85 -17.32 -7.07
N ILE A 133 -9.12 -17.50 -7.40
CA ILE A 133 -10.23 -16.85 -6.69
C ILE A 133 -10.86 -17.72 -5.60
N GLY A 134 -10.27 -18.89 -5.31
CA GLY A 134 -10.72 -19.80 -4.25
C GLY A 134 -10.46 -21.26 -4.57
N ASP A 135 -10.60 -22.13 -3.58
CA ASP A 135 -10.32 -23.57 -3.65
C ASP A 135 -11.51 -24.34 -4.28
N TYR A 136 -11.79 -24.06 -5.54
CA TYR A 136 -12.79 -24.75 -6.35
C TYR A 136 -12.41 -24.65 -7.84
N VAL A 137 -12.95 -25.57 -8.63
CA VAL A 137 -12.67 -25.65 -10.06
C VAL A 137 -13.82 -25.06 -10.87
N LEU A 138 -13.49 -24.21 -11.82
CA LEU A 138 -14.41 -23.63 -12.81
C LEU A 138 -14.13 -24.19 -14.20
N THR A 139 -15.03 -23.96 -15.14
CA THR A 139 -14.88 -24.43 -16.53
C THR A 139 -13.85 -23.62 -17.35
N GLY A 140 -13.47 -22.43 -16.88
CA GLY A 140 -12.49 -21.54 -17.55
C GLY A 140 -12.12 -20.35 -16.69
N GLY A 141 -11.18 -19.57 -17.19
CA GLY A 141 -10.63 -18.38 -16.52
C GLY A 141 -11.48 -17.11 -16.67
N GLU A 142 -12.54 -17.12 -17.47
CA GLU A 142 -13.33 -15.93 -17.80
C GLU A 142 -14.04 -15.35 -16.57
N LEU A 143 -14.72 -16.18 -15.78
CA LEU A 143 -15.40 -15.74 -14.55
C LEU A 143 -14.41 -15.20 -13.51
N PRO A 144 -13.28 -15.87 -13.22
CA PRO A 144 -12.23 -15.30 -12.37
C PRO A 144 -11.71 -13.94 -12.88
N ALA A 145 -11.48 -13.80 -14.20
CA ALA A 145 -11.05 -12.54 -14.78
C ALA A 145 -12.06 -11.41 -14.51
N MET A 146 -13.35 -11.67 -14.71
CA MET A 146 -14.40 -10.68 -14.45
C MET A 146 -14.48 -10.30 -12.99
N VAL A 147 -14.36 -11.26 -12.05
CA VAL A 147 -14.35 -10.99 -10.60
C VAL A 147 -13.15 -10.09 -10.24
N MET A 148 -11.95 -10.41 -10.73
CA MET A 148 -10.76 -9.63 -10.44
C MET A 148 -10.82 -8.24 -11.07
N ILE A 149 -11.25 -8.13 -12.33
CA ILE A 149 -11.39 -6.83 -13.02
C ILE A 149 -12.39 -5.93 -12.28
N ASP A 150 -13.53 -6.47 -11.83
CA ASP A 150 -14.50 -5.69 -11.03
C ASP A 150 -13.87 -5.17 -9.73
N ALA A 151 -13.21 -6.05 -8.97
CA ALA A 151 -12.56 -5.68 -7.72
C ALA A 151 -11.45 -4.63 -7.90
N ILE A 152 -10.62 -4.77 -8.94
CA ILE A 152 -9.53 -3.85 -9.25
C ILE A 152 -10.06 -2.51 -9.77
N ALA A 153 -11.02 -2.54 -10.70
CA ALA A 153 -11.56 -1.35 -11.35
C ALA A 153 -12.24 -0.41 -10.35
N ARG A 154 -12.87 -0.92 -9.29
CA ARG A 154 -13.49 -0.13 -8.22
C ARG A 154 -12.49 0.79 -7.50
N LEU A 155 -11.19 0.43 -7.51
CA LEU A 155 -10.11 1.18 -6.88
C LEU A 155 -9.49 2.22 -7.82
N VAL A 156 -9.86 2.21 -9.10
CA VAL A 156 -9.38 3.20 -10.07
C VAL A 156 -10.13 4.52 -9.88
N PRO A 157 -9.42 5.66 -9.76
CA PRO A 157 -10.05 6.97 -9.60
C PRO A 157 -11.11 7.26 -10.68
N GLY A 158 -12.25 7.79 -10.24
CA GLY A 158 -13.36 8.14 -11.11
C GLY A 158 -14.33 6.99 -11.47
N VAL A 159 -14.01 5.73 -11.18
CA VAL A 159 -14.91 4.58 -11.41
C VAL A 159 -16.09 4.59 -10.43
N LEU A 160 -15.84 4.85 -9.15
CA LEU A 160 -16.87 5.11 -8.15
C LEU A 160 -17.07 6.62 -7.99
N HIS A 161 -18.33 7.07 -7.90
CA HIS A 161 -18.64 8.50 -7.72
C HIS A 161 -18.27 9.06 -6.34
N ASN A 162 -18.07 8.21 -5.35
CA ASN A 162 -17.82 8.59 -3.98
C ASN A 162 -16.52 7.93 -3.51
N GLU A 163 -15.41 8.64 -3.65
CA GLU A 163 -14.08 8.16 -3.24
C GLU A 163 -14.00 7.84 -1.74
N ILE A 164 -14.82 8.54 -0.91
CA ILE A 164 -14.94 8.28 0.54
C ILE A 164 -15.56 6.90 0.83
N SER A 165 -16.25 6.30 -0.14
CA SER A 165 -16.91 4.99 0.05
C SER A 165 -15.91 3.84 0.18
N ALA A 166 -14.73 3.94 -0.44
CA ALA A 166 -13.72 2.88 -0.42
C ALA A 166 -13.03 2.72 0.95
N ASP A 167 -12.87 3.82 1.70
CA ASP A 167 -12.16 3.83 2.98
C ASP A 167 -12.91 3.14 4.14
N PHE A 168 -14.20 2.85 3.97
CA PHE A 168 -15.07 2.24 5.00
C PHE A 168 -15.72 0.93 4.56
N GLU A 169 -15.27 0.37 3.45
CA GLU A 169 -15.80 -0.91 2.95
C GLU A 169 -15.29 -2.12 3.75
N THR A 170 -15.95 -3.26 3.58
CA THR A 170 -15.54 -4.55 4.14
C THR A 170 -14.08 -4.86 3.78
N PHE A 171 -13.34 -5.42 4.72
CA PHE A 171 -11.91 -5.75 4.71
C PHE A 171 -10.96 -4.59 5.03
N HIS A 172 -11.47 -3.37 5.17
CA HIS A 172 -10.65 -2.29 5.72
C HIS A 172 -10.41 -2.55 7.22
N ASN A 173 -9.16 -2.52 7.65
CA ASN A 173 -8.78 -2.77 9.06
C ASN A 173 -9.24 -4.12 9.66
N ASP A 174 -9.34 -5.18 8.85
CA ASP A 174 -9.80 -6.53 9.26
C ASP A 174 -11.22 -6.57 9.85
N LEU A 175 -12.08 -5.62 9.52
CA LEU A 175 -13.47 -5.60 9.94
C LEU A 175 -14.43 -5.74 8.75
N LEU A 176 -15.57 -6.36 9.00
CA LEU A 176 -16.73 -6.29 8.11
C LEU A 176 -17.46 -4.96 8.28
N GLU A 177 -18.08 -4.50 7.22
CA GLU A 177 -18.90 -3.28 7.25
C GLU A 177 -20.07 -3.41 8.23
N TYR A 178 -20.42 -2.29 8.86
CA TYR A 178 -21.60 -2.16 9.74
C TYR A 178 -22.91 -2.35 8.94
N PRO A 179 -24.06 -2.66 9.60
CA PRO A 179 -25.33 -2.83 8.92
C PRO A 179 -25.87 -1.51 8.35
N GLN A 180 -26.30 -1.55 7.10
CA GLN A 180 -26.90 -0.43 6.40
C GLN A 180 -28.41 -0.47 6.48
N TYR A 181 -29.05 0.71 6.57
CA TYR A 181 -30.51 0.86 6.63
C TYR A 181 -30.97 1.88 5.59
N SER A 182 -32.04 1.51 4.88
CA SER A 182 -32.71 2.39 3.91
C SER A 182 -34.07 2.88 4.44
N ARG A 183 -34.67 3.82 3.76
CA ARG A 183 -36.06 4.24 4.01
C ARG A 183 -37.06 3.13 3.61
N PRO A 184 -38.20 2.97 4.31
CA PRO A 184 -38.72 3.81 5.41
C PRO A 184 -38.04 3.50 6.75
N GLU A 185 -38.20 4.39 7.75
CA GLU A 185 -37.64 4.27 9.11
C GLU A 185 -38.12 3.01 9.84
N GLU A 186 -39.36 2.56 9.56
CA GLU A 186 -39.90 1.33 10.08
C GLU A 186 -40.32 0.41 8.93
N TRP A 187 -39.84 -0.85 8.97
CA TRP A 187 -40.22 -1.90 8.03
C TRP A 187 -40.65 -3.17 8.77
N ARG A 188 -41.91 -3.55 8.65
CA ARG A 188 -42.50 -4.72 9.32
C ARG A 188 -42.25 -4.76 10.83
N GLY A 189 -42.46 -3.64 11.52
CA GLY A 189 -42.23 -3.51 12.96
C GLY A 189 -40.78 -3.40 13.41
N ARG A 190 -39.82 -3.41 12.47
CA ARG A 190 -38.39 -3.23 12.74
C ARG A 190 -37.99 -1.80 12.42
N LYS A 191 -37.45 -1.10 13.41
CA LYS A 191 -37.03 0.30 13.29
C LYS A 191 -35.56 0.46 12.98
N VAL A 192 -35.21 1.51 12.27
CA VAL A 192 -33.82 1.99 12.15
C VAL A 192 -33.33 2.37 13.54
N PRO A 193 -32.08 2.04 13.93
CA PRO A 193 -31.50 2.47 15.21
C PRO A 193 -31.55 3.98 15.40
N GLU A 194 -32.05 4.44 16.54
CA GLU A 194 -32.25 5.87 16.84
C GLU A 194 -30.96 6.70 16.70
N VAL A 195 -29.80 6.10 17.00
CA VAL A 195 -28.50 6.76 16.85
C VAL A 195 -28.24 7.24 15.42
N LEU A 196 -28.72 6.49 14.40
CA LEU A 196 -28.57 6.85 12.99
C LEU A 196 -29.47 8.02 12.57
N LEU A 197 -30.51 8.32 13.35
CA LEU A 197 -31.45 9.41 13.14
C LEU A 197 -31.07 10.67 13.91
N SER A 198 -30.09 10.59 14.82
CA SER A 198 -29.71 11.66 15.74
C SER A 198 -28.99 12.84 15.10
N GLY A 199 -28.36 12.68 13.94
CA GLY A 199 -27.46 13.66 13.33
C GLY A 199 -26.13 13.85 14.06
N ASP A 200 -25.88 13.14 15.17
CA ASP A 200 -24.62 13.17 15.91
C ASP A 200 -23.58 12.23 15.26
N HIS A 201 -22.74 12.81 14.42
CA HIS A 201 -21.73 12.07 13.66
C HIS A 201 -20.74 11.30 14.55
N ALA A 202 -20.40 11.81 15.74
CA ALA A 202 -19.49 11.14 16.66
C ALA A 202 -20.13 9.86 17.23
N ARG A 203 -21.38 9.95 17.68
CA ARG A 203 -22.13 8.79 18.18
C ARG A 203 -22.43 7.79 17.07
N ILE A 204 -22.75 8.27 15.87
CA ILE A 204 -22.94 7.41 14.68
C ILE A 204 -21.64 6.66 14.36
N GLY A 205 -20.48 7.33 14.38
CA GLY A 205 -19.18 6.71 14.15
C GLY A 205 -18.86 5.59 15.16
N THR A 206 -19.08 5.87 16.46
CA THR A 206 -18.89 4.87 17.52
C THR A 206 -19.80 3.66 17.32
N TRP A 207 -21.09 3.89 17.07
CA TRP A 207 -22.05 2.82 16.83
C TRP A 207 -21.67 1.96 15.61
N ARG A 208 -21.22 2.59 14.51
CA ARG A 208 -20.76 1.87 13.30
C ARG A 208 -19.60 0.94 13.62
N LEU A 209 -18.61 1.42 14.37
CA LEU A 209 -17.46 0.59 14.77
C LEU A 209 -17.92 -0.60 15.64
N GLU A 210 -18.74 -0.37 16.67
CA GLU A 210 -19.28 -1.44 17.51
C GLU A 210 -20.05 -2.50 16.70
N GLN A 211 -20.82 -2.06 15.70
CA GLN A 211 -21.55 -2.98 14.82
C GLN A 211 -20.60 -3.77 13.89
N SER A 212 -19.57 -3.12 13.36
CA SER A 212 -18.53 -3.78 12.55
C SER A 212 -17.79 -4.85 13.36
N GLU A 213 -17.39 -4.53 14.58
CA GLU A 213 -16.75 -5.49 15.51
C GLU A 213 -17.69 -6.69 15.83
N ALA A 214 -18.95 -6.42 16.18
CA ALA A 214 -19.91 -7.46 16.50
C ALA A 214 -20.20 -8.39 15.29
N ARG A 215 -20.32 -7.81 14.09
CA ARG A 215 -20.53 -8.56 12.85
C ARG A 215 -19.30 -9.40 12.50
N THR A 216 -18.12 -8.82 12.60
CA THR A 216 -16.85 -9.50 12.28
C THR A 216 -16.64 -10.68 13.23
N ARG A 217 -16.81 -10.46 14.53
CA ARG A 217 -16.73 -11.54 15.54
C ARG A 217 -17.69 -12.69 15.22
N LYS A 218 -18.89 -12.38 14.74
CA LYS A 218 -19.94 -13.38 14.45
C LYS A 218 -19.69 -14.14 13.13
N TYR A 219 -19.32 -13.43 12.06
CA TYR A 219 -19.32 -13.98 10.71
C TYR A 219 -17.92 -14.30 10.17
N ARG A 220 -16.89 -13.64 10.69
CA ARG A 220 -15.50 -13.81 10.31
C ARG A 220 -14.60 -13.77 11.54
N PRO A 221 -14.72 -14.79 12.43
CA PRO A 221 -13.91 -14.87 13.66
C PRO A 221 -12.42 -14.88 13.37
N ASP A 222 -11.99 -15.42 12.24
CA ASP A 222 -10.60 -15.38 11.74
C ASP A 222 -10.07 -13.96 11.51
N MET A 223 -10.90 -13.06 10.99
CA MET A 223 -10.54 -11.64 10.83
C MET A 223 -10.60 -10.91 12.17
N PHE A 224 -11.61 -11.25 12.99
CA PHE A 224 -11.78 -10.61 14.29
C PHE A 224 -10.59 -10.88 15.22
N GLU A 225 -10.05 -12.08 15.22
CA GLU A 225 -8.82 -12.43 15.95
C GLU A 225 -7.63 -11.57 15.53
N LYS A 226 -7.43 -11.37 14.22
CA LYS A 226 -6.39 -10.48 13.70
C LYS A 226 -6.60 -9.03 14.15
N TYR A 227 -7.84 -8.56 14.12
CA TYR A 227 -8.21 -7.23 14.61
C TYR A 227 -7.90 -7.08 16.09
N GLU A 228 -8.30 -8.04 16.96
CA GLU A 228 -8.04 -8.00 18.40
C GLU A 228 -6.53 -7.99 18.71
N ILE A 229 -5.74 -8.81 18.03
CA ILE A 229 -4.28 -8.82 18.18
C ILE A 229 -3.71 -7.43 17.83
N ARG A 230 -4.12 -6.86 16.69
CA ARG A 230 -3.67 -5.55 16.27
C ARG A 230 -4.05 -4.45 17.28
N GLN A 231 -5.29 -4.43 17.78
CA GLN A 231 -5.70 -3.46 18.79
C GLN A 231 -4.91 -3.62 20.09
N THR A 232 -4.65 -4.84 20.51
CA THR A 232 -3.82 -5.14 21.68
C THR A 232 -2.40 -4.61 21.52
N CYS A 233 -1.78 -4.78 20.34
CA CYS A 233 -0.46 -4.23 20.04
C CYS A 233 -0.47 -2.69 20.09
N ILE A 234 -1.47 -2.04 19.48
CA ILE A 234 -1.63 -0.57 19.50
C ILE A 234 -1.75 -0.06 20.93
N GLU A 235 -2.62 -0.67 21.75
CA GLU A 235 -2.84 -0.25 23.14
C GLU A 235 -1.59 -0.49 24.01
N THR A 236 -0.85 -1.57 23.78
CA THR A 236 0.41 -1.85 24.47
C THR A 236 1.44 -0.75 24.19
N MET A 237 1.63 -0.40 22.92
CA MET A 237 2.54 0.67 22.51
C MET A 237 2.12 2.04 23.09
N ARG A 238 0.82 2.35 23.06
CA ARG A 238 0.28 3.59 23.64
C ARG A 238 0.53 3.72 25.12
N LYS A 239 0.36 2.61 25.88
CA LYS A 239 0.59 2.58 27.32
C LYS A 239 2.07 2.70 27.69
N LYS A 240 2.96 2.12 26.88
CA LYS A 240 4.40 2.17 27.15
C LYS A 240 4.99 3.55 26.79
N ASN A 241 4.92 3.98 25.56
CA ASN A 241 5.36 5.31 25.15
C ASN A 241 4.72 5.69 23.80
N LYS A 242 3.61 6.42 23.85
CA LYS A 242 2.85 6.84 22.68
C LYS A 242 3.68 7.65 21.68
N LEU A 243 4.62 8.48 22.16
CA LEU A 243 5.43 9.33 21.27
C LEU A 243 6.50 8.52 20.54
N LEU A 244 7.12 7.56 21.24
CA LEU A 244 8.17 6.71 20.68
C LEU A 244 7.67 5.76 19.61
N TYR A 245 6.45 5.23 19.77
CA TYR A 245 5.89 4.19 18.88
C TYR A 245 4.81 4.72 17.93
N MET A 246 4.79 6.02 17.63
CA MET A 246 3.69 6.59 16.83
C MET A 246 3.71 6.11 15.38
N ASP A 247 4.87 5.92 14.78
CA ASP A 247 5.05 5.33 13.45
C ASP A 247 4.42 3.93 13.36
N MET A 248 4.75 3.05 14.32
CA MET A 248 4.17 1.70 14.42
C MET A 248 2.66 1.74 14.65
N ILE A 249 2.20 2.61 15.56
CA ILE A 249 0.78 2.79 15.87
C ILE A 249 0.01 3.24 14.62
N GLU A 250 0.51 4.25 13.90
CA GLU A 250 -0.15 4.75 12.70
C GLU A 250 -0.04 3.77 11.52
N SER A 251 1.08 3.05 11.37
CA SER A 251 1.21 1.99 10.37
C SER A 251 0.13 0.91 10.56
N LEU A 252 -0.09 0.45 11.80
CA LEU A 252 -1.16 -0.52 12.12
C LEU A 252 -2.57 0.09 11.96
N ARG A 253 -2.79 1.33 12.39
CA ARG A 253 -4.11 1.99 12.28
C ARG A 253 -4.52 2.25 10.83
N ARG A 254 -3.56 2.53 9.96
CA ARG A 254 -3.79 2.74 8.52
C ARG A 254 -3.89 1.43 7.74
N GLY A 255 -3.78 0.27 8.40
CA GLY A 255 -3.83 -1.04 7.76
C GLY A 255 -2.62 -1.38 6.87
N ARG A 256 -1.52 -0.60 6.95
CA ARG A 256 -0.31 -0.78 6.17
C ARG A 256 0.64 -1.77 6.80
N GLY A 257 0.76 -1.70 8.13
CA GLY A 257 1.61 -2.56 8.91
C GLY A 257 1.07 -3.98 9.03
N LYS A 258 1.89 -4.97 8.68
CA LYS A 258 1.66 -6.38 8.91
C LYS A 258 2.43 -6.82 10.15
N LEU A 259 1.74 -7.39 11.12
CA LEU A 259 2.39 -7.95 12.31
C LEU A 259 3.21 -9.20 11.93
N ILE A 260 4.52 -9.13 12.14
CA ILE A 260 5.44 -10.28 12.00
C ILE A 260 5.56 -11.01 13.33
N CYS A 261 5.70 -10.24 14.41
CA CYS A 261 5.76 -10.75 15.77
C CYS A 261 5.02 -9.80 16.71
N CYS A 262 4.23 -10.34 17.62
CA CYS A 262 3.59 -9.57 18.68
C CYS A 262 3.59 -10.40 19.98
N SER A 263 4.24 -9.89 21.01
CA SER A 263 4.33 -10.50 22.33
C SER A 263 4.35 -9.43 23.42
N GLU A 264 4.25 -9.84 24.68
CA GLU A 264 4.44 -8.95 25.83
C GLU A 264 5.86 -8.34 25.90
N LYS A 265 6.83 -8.97 25.22
CA LYS A 265 8.23 -8.58 25.21
C LYS A 265 8.60 -7.63 24.06
N GLY A 266 7.81 -7.61 22.96
CA GLY A 266 8.09 -6.75 21.83
C GLY A 266 7.21 -7.00 20.62
N ILE A 267 7.33 -6.13 19.63
CA ILE A 267 6.52 -6.08 18.42
C ILE A 267 7.42 -5.85 17.20
N ILE A 268 7.19 -6.58 16.13
CA ILE A 268 7.76 -6.32 14.80
C ILE A 268 6.62 -6.13 13.81
N ILE A 269 6.70 -5.04 13.05
CA ILE A 269 5.78 -4.69 11.97
C ILE A 269 6.56 -4.61 10.68
N GLU A 270 6.02 -5.17 9.61
CA GLU A 270 6.48 -4.98 8.24
C GLU A 270 5.53 -4.01 7.53
N ASP A 271 6.03 -2.89 7.03
CA ASP A 271 5.36 -2.07 6.02
C ASP A 271 5.88 -2.50 4.65
N GLU A 272 5.12 -3.35 3.95
CA GLU A 272 5.54 -3.95 2.67
C GLU A 272 5.70 -2.89 1.58
N GLU A 273 4.88 -1.82 1.61
CA GLU A 273 4.95 -0.73 0.63
C GLU A 273 6.23 0.11 0.81
N ALA A 274 6.56 0.42 2.05
CA ALA A 274 7.79 1.13 2.38
C ALA A 274 9.03 0.23 2.37
N LYS A 275 8.88 -1.10 2.25
CA LYS A 275 9.94 -2.11 2.42
C LYS A 275 10.67 -1.97 3.75
N LEU A 276 9.93 -1.66 4.81
CA LEU A 276 10.43 -1.24 6.10
C LEU A 276 9.98 -2.20 7.20
N TYR A 277 10.92 -2.59 8.08
CA TYR A 277 10.61 -3.27 9.34
C TYR A 277 10.73 -2.29 10.50
N MET A 278 9.67 -2.16 11.30
CA MET A 278 9.66 -1.38 12.54
C MET A 278 9.73 -2.34 13.72
N MET A 279 10.70 -2.14 14.60
CA MET A 279 11.01 -3.06 15.69
C MET A 279 10.99 -2.37 17.05
N ALA A 280 10.19 -2.89 17.96
CA ALA A 280 10.13 -2.46 19.35
C ALA A 280 10.37 -3.63 20.29
N ALA A 281 11.47 -3.64 21.03
CA ALA A 281 11.69 -4.56 22.13
C ALA A 281 11.43 -3.85 23.45
N PHE A 282 10.56 -4.39 24.27
CA PHE A 282 10.17 -3.76 25.54
C PHE A 282 11.12 -4.09 26.71
N GLU A 283 12.04 -5.03 26.49
CA GLU A 283 13.13 -5.45 27.38
C GLU A 283 14.30 -5.92 26.51
N ALA A 284 15.54 -5.63 26.97
CA ALA A 284 16.74 -6.00 26.24
C ALA A 284 16.87 -7.51 26.02
N SER A 285 16.39 -8.32 26.98
CA SER A 285 16.39 -9.78 26.91
C SER A 285 15.57 -10.35 25.74
N ALA A 286 14.65 -9.57 25.17
CA ALA A 286 13.80 -9.98 24.06
C ALA A 286 14.45 -9.73 22.68
N ALA A 287 15.54 -8.98 22.60
CA ALA A 287 16.11 -8.54 21.33
C ALA A 287 16.52 -9.70 20.42
N GLU A 288 17.10 -10.76 20.98
CA GLU A 288 17.52 -11.95 20.23
C GLU A 288 16.31 -12.71 19.67
N GLU A 289 15.30 -12.97 20.50
CA GLU A 289 14.06 -13.66 20.11
C GLU A 289 13.32 -12.89 19.01
N LEU A 290 13.17 -11.57 19.18
CA LEU A 290 12.52 -10.71 18.18
C LEU A 290 13.28 -10.68 16.85
N THR A 291 14.60 -10.50 16.91
CA THR A 291 15.41 -10.47 15.69
C THR A 291 15.35 -11.80 14.93
N ALA A 292 15.21 -12.93 15.66
CA ALA A 292 15.04 -14.25 15.05
C ALA A 292 13.73 -14.39 14.24
N CYS A 293 12.69 -13.60 14.54
CA CYS A 293 11.42 -13.60 13.81
C CYS A 293 11.49 -12.93 12.43
N LEU A 294 12.53 -12.13 12.15
CA LEU A 294 12.69 -11.47 10.87
C LEU A 294 12.92 -12.49 9.74
N PRO A 295 12.33 -12.31 8.56
CA PRO A 295 12.67 -13.12 7.40
C PRO A 295 14.10 -12.85 6.92
N ALA A 296 14.63 -13.74 6.09
CA ALA A 296 15.89 -13.49 5.40
C ALA A 296 15.72 -12.35 4.38
N ILE A 297 16.75 -11.53 4.24
CA ILE A 297 16.83 -10.56 3.14
C ILE A 297 17.32 -11.32 1.91
N PRO A 298 16.64 -11.22 0.74
CA PRO A 298 17.11 -11.83 -0.50
C PRO A 298 18.49 -11.28 -0.91
N GLU A 299 19.27 -12.10 -1.60
CA GLU A 299 20.55 -11.66 -2.15
C GLU A 299 20.36 -10.47 -3.11
N ASN A 300 21.21 -9.45 -3.00
CA ASN A 300 21.15 -8.20 -3.76
C ASN A 300 19.96 -7.28 -3.46
N GLU A 301 19.21 -7.54 -2.39
CA GLU A 301 18.20 -6.60 -1.90
C GLU A 301 18.68 -5.89 -0.63
N THR A 302 18.20 -4.66 -0.46
CA THR A 302 18.34 -3.87 0.77
C THR A 302 16.99 -3.80 1.47
N ARG A 303 17.00 -3.84 2.81
CA ARG A 303 15.83 -3.62 3.66
C ARG A 303 16.11 -2.55 4.67
N GLU A 304 15.10 -1.73 4.90
CA GLU A 304 15.13 -0.67 5.89
C GLU A 304 14.52 -1.15 7.21
N PHE A 305 15.10 -0.68 8.30
CA PHE A 305 14.63 -0.97 9.65
C PHE A 305 14.51 0.34 10.45
N VAL A 306 13.45 0.47 11.24
CA VAL A 306 13.35 1.45 12.31
C VAL A 306 13.46 0.71 13.64
N LEU A 307 14.51 0.97 14.37
CA LEU A 307 14.78 0.38 15.70
C LEU A 307 14.40 1.39 16.77
N HIS A 308 13.47 1.00 17.63
CA HIS A 308 12.99 1.87 18.73
C HIS A 308 13.86 1.78 19.99
N GLN A 309 14.84 0.88 20.01
CA GLN A 309 15.84 0.74 21.07
C GLN A 309 17.21 0.42 20.49
N GLU A 310 18.24 1.06 21.02
CA GLU A 310 19.63 0.94 20.55
C GLU A 310 20.16 -0.50 20.60
N TYR A 311 19.84 -1.25 21.67
CA TYR A 311 20.31 -2.64 21.82
C TYR A 311 19.79 -3.61 20.75
N LEU A 312 18.80 -3.25 19.96
CA LEU A 312 18.36 -4.04 18.79
C LEU A 312 19.41 -4.07 17.69
N ALA A 313 20.22 -3.02 17.56
CA ALA A 313 21.23 -2.91 16.50
C ALA A 313 22.28 -4.02 16.59
N GLU A 314 22.79 -4.33 17.77
CA GLU A 314 23.78 -5.39 18.00
C GLU A 314 23.24 -6.79 17.60
N HIS A 315 21.95 -7.03 17.80
CA HIS A 315 21.30 -8.28 17.41
C HIS A 315 21.02 -8.34 15.91
N LEU A 316 20.72 -7.20 15.28
CA LEU A 316 20.51 -7.11 13.86
C LEU A 316 21.83 -7.35 13.09
N GLU A 317 22.96 -6.82 13.56
CA GLU A 317 24.31 -7.02 13.01
C GLU A 317 24.77 -8.50 13.01
N LYS A 318 24.26 -9.32 13.90
CA LYS A 318 24.53 -10.78 13.93
C LYS A 318 23.86 -11.52 12.77
N ARG A 319 22.85 -10.93 12.15
CA ARG A 319 22.06 -11.57 11.08
C ARG A 319 22.26 -10.93 9.71
N PHE A 320 22.49 -9.63 9.68
CA PHE A 320 22.54 -8.83 8.45
C PHE A 320 23.77 -7.94 8.41
N CYS A 321 24.20 -7.61 7.20
CA CYS A 321 25.24 -6.62 7.00
C CYS A 321 24.63 -5.22 7.06
N ILE A 322 24.91 -4.47 8.12
CA ILE A 322 24.46 -3.08 8.26
C ILE A 322 25.27 -2.18 7.36
N LEU A 323 24.59 -1.46 6.49
CA LEU A 323 25.16 -0.49 5.55
C LEU A 323 25.25 0.91 6.16
N GLU A 324 24.16 1.34 6.80
CA GLU A 324 24.03 2.66 7.40
C GLU A 324 23.15 2.59 8.64
N SER A 325 23.40 3.47 9.60
CA SER A 325 22.56 3.66 10.79
C SER A 325 22.51 5.13 11.14
N THR A 326 21.32 5.73 11.08
CA THR A 326 21.09 7.16 11.33
C THR A 326 20.20 7.34 12.55
N PRO A 327 20.67 8.01 13.62
CA PRO A 327 19.84 8.31 14.78
C PRO A 327 18.86 9.45 14.48
N PHE A 328 17.63 9.33 15.00
CA PHE A 328 16.59 10.34 14.86
C PHE A 328 15.65 10.39 16.07
N HIS A 329 14.85 11.44 16.14
CA HIS A 329 13.77 11.61 17.12
C HIS A 329 12.43 11.70 16.41
N GLN A 330 11.41 11.10 16.97
CA GLN A 330 10.06 11.20 16.44
C GLN A 330 9.35 12.42 17.03
N ALA A 331 8.77 13.26 16.17
CA ALA A 331 7.95 14.40 16.52
C ALA A 331 6.49 14.09 16.21
N VAL A 332 5.59 14.25 17.18
CA VAL A 332 4.18 13.86 17.06
C VAL A 332 3.26 15.04 17.39
N TYR A 333 2.32 15.33 16.50
CA TYR A 333 1.26 16.30 16.76
C TYR A 333 0.12 15.60 17.50
N THR A 334 0.04 15.83 18.82
CA THR A 334 -0.88 15.12 19.71
C THR A 334 -2.26 15.77 19.84
N GLN A 335 -2.43 16.99 19.30
CA GLN A 335 -3.69 17.70 19.31
C GLN A 335 -4.60 17.23 18.16
N ARG A 336 -5.91 17.47 18.28
CA ARG A 336 -6.90 17.18 17.24
C ARG A 336 -7.42 18.43 16.53
N THR A 337 -6.93 19.59 16.92
CA THR A 337 -7.30 20.88 16.34
C THR A 337 -6.40 21.24 15.19
N ALA A 338 -6.99 21.75 14.12
CA ALA A 338 -6.20 22.20 12.97
C ALA A 338 -5.23 23.32 13.35
N VAL A 339 -4.05 23.29 12.74
CA VAL A 339 -3.04 24.35 12.87
C VAL A 339 -3.47 25.53 12.00
N PRO A 340 -3.41 26.79 12.51
CA PRO A 340 -3.74 27.96 11.72
C PRO A 340 -2.89 28.06 10.45
N GLY A 341 -3.53 28.38 9.33
CA GLY A 341 -2.85 28.59 8.06
C GLY A 341 -2.01 29.87 8.02
N HIS A 342 -1.20 30.02 6.99
CA HIS A 342 -0.39 31.24 6.78
C HIS A 342 -1.29 32.44 6.43
N PRO A 343 -1.04 33.62 7.01
CA PRO A 343 -1.90 34.81 6.81
C PRO A 343 -1.74 35.47 5.43
N ALA A 344 -0.71 35.14 4.65
CA ALA A 344 -0.46 35.76 3.34
C ALA A 344 -1.43 35.21 2.27
N ALA A 345 -2.26 36.11 1.70
CA ALA A 345 -3.25 35.77 0.69
C ALA A 345 -2.66 35.32 -0.66
N ASN A 346 -1.39 35.62 -0.91
CA ASN A 346 -0.67 35.27 -2.15
C ASN A 346 0.17 33.98 -2.04
N LEU A 347 0.09 33.26 -0.90
CA LEU A 347 0.71 31.94 -0.72
C LEU A 347 -0.34 30.85 -1.00
N VAL A 348 -0.06 30.02 -2.01
CA VAL A 348 -0.89 28.87 -2.39
C VAL A 348 -0.12 27.59 -2.18
N ILE A 349 -0.70 26.63 -1.43
CA ILE A 349 -0.13 25.31 -1.25
C ILE A 349 -0.98 24.30 -2.04
N ARG A 350 -0.34 23.51 -2.89
CA ARG A 350 -1.01 22.49 -3.72
C ARG A 350 -0.08 21.32 -4.01
N PRO A 351 -0.62 20.13 -4.37
CA PRO A 351 0.19 19.01 -4.83
C PRO A 351 1.05 19.40 -6.03
N LEU A 352 2.27 18.88 -6.07
CA LEU A 352 3.16 18.94 -7.22
C LEU A 352 2.93 17.71 -8.11
N ASP A 353 2.95 17.93 -9.41
CA ASP A 353 2.93 16.87 -10.42
C ASP A 353 4.35 16.47 -10.85
N ILE A 354 4.44 15.45 -11.71
CA ILE A 354 5.73 14.91 -12.20
C ILE A 354 6.61 15.95 -12.92
N GLY A 355 6.03 17.02 -13.44
CA GLY A 355 6.77 18.11 -14.10
C GLY A 355 7.76 18.82 -13.16
N TYR A 356 7.57 18.70 -11.84
CA TYR A 356 8.47 19.29 -10.83
C TYR A 356 9.59 18.34 -10.38
N LYS A 357 9.74 17.13 -10.96
CA LYS A 357 10.72 16.12 -10.53
C LYS A 357 12.15 16.67 -10.48
N GLU A 358 12.60 17.33 -11.55
CA GLU A 358 13.95 17.89 -11.63
C GLU A 358 14.17 19.01 -10.60
N GLU A 359 13.16 19.84 -10.37
CA GLU A 359 13.19 20.92 -9.39
C GLU A 359 13.31 20.38 -7.96
N VAL A 360 12.47 19.40 -7.59
CA VAL A 360 12.50 18.74 -6.29
C VAL A 360 13.85 18.04 -6.08
N MET A 361 14.34 17.25 -7.03
CA MET A 361 15.61 16.54 -6.95
C MET A 361 16.82 17.49 -6.83
N ARG A 362 16.74 18.69 -7.43
CA ARG A 362 17.79 19.70 -7.33
C ARG A 362 17.94 20.27 -5.91
N HIS A 363 16.86 20.38 -5.17
CA HIS A 363 16.83 21.05 -3.86
C HIS A 363 16.78 20.09 -2.67
N TYR A 364 16.28 18.87 -2.85
CA TYR A 364 16.20 17.88 -1.79
C TYR A 364 17.36 16.89 -1.84
N HIS A 365 18.19 16.90 -0.80
CA HIS A 365 19.44 16.12 -0.77
C HIS A 365 19.42 14.93 0.19
N THR A 366 18.40 14.80 1.02
CA THR A 366 18.32 13.74 2.03
C THR A 366 18.06 12.37 1.40
N VAL A 367 17.19 12.29 0.37
CA VAL A 367 16.91 11.08 -0.39
C VAL A 367 17.20 11.36 -1.86
N GLN A 368 18.21 10.71 -2.43
CA GLN A 368 18.65 10.90 -3.82
C GLN A 368 18.16 9.79 -4.76
N ASP A 369 17.05 9.15 -4.42
CA ASP A 369 16.41 8.10 -5.25
C ASP A 369 15.39 8.75 -6.19
N ALA A 370 15.70 8.70 -7.50
CA ALA A 370 14.87 9.31 -8.54
C ALA A 370 13.52 8.58 -8.74
N ASP A 371 13.50 7.27 -8.53
CA ASP A 371 12.28 6.45 -8.68
C ASP A 371 11.35 6.67 -7.48
N TYR A 372 11.92 6.80 -6.29
CA TYR A 372 11.20 7.19 -5.08
C TYR A 372 10.53 8.57 -5.23
N MET A 373 11.27 9.57 -5.72
CA MET A 373 10.71 10.92 -5.93
C MET A 373 9.62 10.94 -7.00
N GLU A 374 9.81 10.20 -8.08
CA GLU A 374 8.79 10.07 -9.12
C GLU A 374 7.51 9.45 -8.56
N GLU A 375 7.63 8.40 -7.78
CA GLU A 375 6.50 7.73 -7.16
C GLU A 375 5.76 8.68 -6.19
N ARG A 376 6.49 9.44 -5.32
CA ARG A 376 5.87 10.40 -4.41
C ARG A 376 5.18 11.56 -5.12
N LEU A 377 5.72 12.03 -6.24
CA LEU A 377 5.07 13.06 -7.07
C LEU A 377 3.81 12.51 -7.77
N ARG A 378 3.88 11.32 -8.37
CA ARG A 378 2.74 10.70 -9.04
C ARG A 378 1.58 10.38 -8.09
N SER A 379 1.89 10.02 -6.86
CA SER A 379 0.89 9.77 -5.81
C SER A 379 0.34 11.03 -5.15
N GLY A 380 0.80 12.23 -5.55
CA GLY A 380 0.33 13.51 -5.00
C GLY A 380 0.77 13.78 -3.56
N ASN A 381 1.81 13.10 -3.08
CA ASN A 381 2.30 13.19 -1.70
C ASN A 381 3.40 14.25 -1.49
N ILE A 382 3.71 15.06 -2.50
CA ILE A 382 4.59 16.23 -2.37
C ILE A 382 3.79 17.49 -2.68
N TYR A 383 3.82 18.46 -1.78
CA TYR A 383 3.09 19.72 -1.85
C TYR A 383 4.05 20.87 -2.03
N GLY A 384 3.82 21.72 -3.04
CA GLY A 384 4.58 22.94 -3.29
C GLY A 384 3.88 24.17 -2.71
N ALA A 385 4.65 25.04 -2.11
CA ALA A 385 4.22 26.37 -1.70
C ALA A 385 4.56 27.40 -2.80
N PHE A 386 3.55 28.03 -3.37
CA PHE A 386 3.67 29.02 -4.43
C PHE A 386 3.41 30.41 -3.87
N LEU A 387 4.45 31.25 -3.87
CA LEU A 387 4.34 32.66 -3.52
C LEU A 387 4.34 33.48 -4.81
N ASP A 388 3.29 34.27 -5.03
CA ASP A 388 3.07 35.03 -6.27
C ASP A 388 3.21 34.17 -7.53
N GLY A 389 2.76 32.92 -7.47
CA GLY A 389 2.80 31.96 -8.57
C GLY A 389 4.15 31.29 -8.82
N ARG A 390 5.20 31.60 -8.02
CA ARG A 390 6.52 30.96 -8.10
C ARG A 390 6.68 29.94 -6.97
N LEU A 391 7.27 28.77 -7.30
CA LEU A 391 7.56 27.76 -6.30
C LEU A 391 8.63 28.29 -5.34
N ALA A 392 8.31 28.35 -4.05
CA ALA A 392 9.14 28.89 -2.99
C ALA A 392 9.68 27.80 -2.05
N GLY A 393 9.14 26.59 -2.15
CA GLY A 393 9.53 25.43 -1.37
C GLY A 393 8.50 24.34 -1.47
N PHE A 394 8.79 23.21 -0.87
CA PHE A 394 7.91 22.03 -0.85
C PHE A 394 8.05 21.24 0.45
N ALA A 395 7.07 20.40 0.73
CA ALA A 395 7.09 19.38 1.77
C ALA A 395 6.30 18.16 1.32
N GLY A 396 6.52 17.01 1.94
CA GLY A 396 5.86 15.78 1.51
C GLY A 396 5.59 14.80 2.64
N VAL A 397 4.94 13.71 2.26
CA VAL A 397 4.66 12.55 3.11
C VAL A 397 5.48 11.38 2.58
N HIS A 398 6.31 10.79 3.42
CA HIS A 398 7.08 9.59 3.10
C HIS A 398 6.19 8.36 2.93
N ARG A 399 6.75 7.27 2.38
CA ARG A 399 5.99 6.02 2.15
C ARG A 399 5.38 5.48 3.43
N GLU A 400 6.11 5.47 4.52
CA GLU A 400 5.68 5.01 5.85
C GLU A 400 4.68 5.96 6.51
N GLY A 401 4.44 7.14 5.91
CA GLY A 401 3.43 8.11 6.33
C GLY A 401 3.94 9.19 7.28
N SER A 402 5.25 9.31 7.49
CA SER A 402 5.85 10.42 8.23
C SER A 402 5.82 11.71 7.40
N LEU A 403 5.65 12.85 8.08
CA LEU A 403 5.78 14.19 7.47
C LEU A 403 7.25 14.53 7.32
N GLY A 404 7.65 14.98 6.13
CA GLY A 404 9.05 15.30 5.87
C GLY A 404 9.25 15.98 4.53
N MET A 405 10.39 15.74 3.88
CA MET A 405 10.77 16.33 2.59
C MET A 405 10.66 17.86 2.57
N LEU A 406 10.79 18.51 3.74
CA LEU A 406 10.60 19.96 3.85
C LEU A 406 11.84 20.71 3.36
N GLU A 407 11.68 21.47 2.29
CA GLU A 407 12.69 22.38 1.78
C GLU A 407 12.06 23.74 1.44
N VAL A 408 12.71 24.83 1.87
CA VAL A 408 12.34 26.21 1.51
C VAL A 408 13.53 26.85 0.83
N TYR A 409 13.35 27.34 -0.37
CA TYR A 409 14.42 27.95 -1.17
C TYR A 409 15.01 29.17 -0.47
N GLU A 410 16.30 29.40 -0.63
CA GLU A 410 17.06 30.33 0.17
C GLU A 410 16.47 31.75 0.16
N GLU A 411 16.07 32.25 -1.01
CA GLU A 411 15.45 33.56 -1.20
C GLU A 411 14.08 33.74 -0.53
N TYR A 412 13.40 32.61 -0.19
CA TYR A 412 12.07 32.63 0.45
C TYR A 412 12.13 32.25 1.94
N ARG A 413 13.31 32.01 2.50
CA ARG A 413 13.45 31.65 3.93
C ARG A 413 13.04 32.80 4.83
N ARG A 414 12.68 32.47 6.08
CA ARG A 414 12.22 33.39 7.13
C ARG A 414 10.93 34.15 6.84
N GLN A 415 10.17 33.75 5.82
CA GLN A 415 8.86 34.31 5.49
C GLN A 415 7.68 33.44 5.97
N GLY A 416 7.94 32.43 6.80
CA GLY A 416 6.89 31.55 7.36
C GLY A 416 6.46 30.39 6.45
N ILE A 417 7.05 30.26 5.25
CA ILE A 417 6.65 29.26 4.24
C ILE A 417 6.81 27.81 4.75
N GLY A 418 7.93 27.52 5.45
CA GLY A 418 8.12 26.19 6.03
C GLY A 418 7.04 25.84 7.06
N ALA A 419 6.66 26.78 7.91
CA ALA A 419 5.56 26.58 8.85
C ALA A 419 4.21 26.42 8.15
N ALA A 420 3.97 27.10 7.03
CA ALA A 420 2.76 26.96 6.24
C ALA A 420 2.63 25.58 5.58
N LEU A 421 3.73 25.06 5.02
CA LEU A 421 3.83 23.72 4.45
C LEU A 421 3.55 22.66 5.51
N GLU A 422 4.23 22.76 6.66
CA GLU A 422 4.05 21.85 7.79
C GLU A 422 2.60 21.88 8.31
N ALA A 423 2.02 23.07 8.52
CA ALA A 423 0.63 23.23 8.92
C ALA A 423 -0.34 22.57 7.91
N SER A 424 -0.07 22.71 6.63
CA SER A 424 -0.89 22.10 5.58
C SER A 424 -0.87 20.57 5.66
N LEU A 425 0.30 19.96 5.83
CA LEU A 425 0.45 18.52 5.96
C LEU A 425 -0.15 17.98 7.27
N ILE A 426 0.04 18.68 8.38
CA ILE A 426 -0.61 18.35 9.67
C ILE A 426 -2.13 18.33 9.48
N ASN A 427 -2.70 19.40 8.89
CA ASN A 427 -4.14 19.52 8.69
C ASN A 427 -4.69 18.46 7.73
N LEU A 428 -3.93 18.12 6.69
CA LEU A 428 -4.26 17.03 5.78
C LEU A 428 -4.38 15.70 6.54
N HIS A 429 -3.39 15.34 7.35
CA HIS A 429 -3.43 14.12 8.15
C HIS A 429 -4.57 14.10 9.15
N LEU A 430 -4.82 15.23 9.83
CA LEU A 430 -5.97 15.37 10.75
C LEU A 430 -7.31 15.19 10.04
N SER A 431 -7.46 15.71 8.82
CA SER A 431 -8.67 15.54 8.01
C SER A 431 -8.94 14.09 7.62
N CYS A 432 -7.87 13.31 7.45
CA CYS A 432 -7.93 11.85 7.22
C CYS A 432 -8.09 11.03 8.52
N GLY A 433 -8.16 11.68 9.69
CA GLY A 433 -8.24 10.98 10.98
C GLY A 433 -6.93 10.36 11.45
N TYR A 434 -5.79 10.70 10.82
CA TYR A 434 -4.46 10.24 11.17
C TYR A 434 -3.82 11.12 12.24
N THR A 435 -2.86 10.56 12.98
CA THR A 435 -2.01 11.34 13.87
C THR A 435 -0.79 11.80 13.09
N PRO A 436 -0.59 13.12 12.88
CA PRO A 436 0.59 13.60 12.18
C PRO A 436 1.86 13.33 12.99
N TYR A 437 2.87 12.76 12.35
CA TYR A 437 4.21 12.56 12.93
C TYR A 437 5.27 12.75 11.85
N GLY A 438 6.49 13.03 12.28
CA GLY A 438 7.65 13.17 11.41
C GLY A 438 8.92 12.79 12.15
N ASP A 439 9.95 12.51 11.40
CA ASP A 439 11.25 12.07 11.90
C ASP A 439 12.27 13.19 11.76
N ILE A 440 12.98 13.49 12.85
CA ILE A 440 13.99 14.54 12.89
C ILE A 440 15.33 13.87 13.12
N ILE A 441 16.22 13.93 12.14
CA ILE A 441 17.60 13.45 12.28
C ILE A 441 18.22 14.11 13.52
N ALA A 442 18.89 13.33 14.35
CA ALA A 442 19.55 13.83 15.55
C ALA A 442 20.49 15.01 15.18
N ASP A 443 20.59 16.01 16.04
CA ASP A 443 21.35 17.25 15.84
C ASP A 443 20.78 18.23 14.78
N ASN A 444 19.61 17.98 14.18
CA ASN A 444 18.94 18.94 13.31
C ASN A 444 18.11 19.97 14.11
N GLU A 445 18.81 20.87 14.80
CA GLU A 445 18.17 21.92 15.61
C GLU A 445 17.15 22.79 14.85
N LYS A 446 17.34 22.97 13.53
CA LYS A 446 16.42 23.81 12.72
C LYS A 446 15.06 23.14 12.59
N SER A 447 15.05 21.84 12.30
CA SER A 447 13.84 21.06 12.22
C SER A 447 13.17 20.97 13.59
N GLU A 448 13.93 20.70 14.65
CA GLU A 448 13.42 20.63 16.01
C GLU A 448 12.72 21.93 16.44
N LYS A 449 13.33 23.09 16.20
CA LYS A 449 12.75 24.42 16.50
C LYS A 449 11.43 24.64 15.71
N LEU A 450 11.36 24.19 14.46
CA LEU A 450 10.14 24.28 13.66
C LEU A 450 9.05 23.39 14.24
N GLN A 451 9.34 22.11 14.48
CA GLN A 451 8.37 21.15 15.02
C GLN A 451 7.81 21.59 16.38
N ASN A 452 8.66 22.07 17.28
CA ASN A 452 8.24 22.64 18.56
C ASN A 452 7.34 23.87 18.37
N LYS A 453 7.66 24.76 17.43
CA LYS A 453 6.81 25.91 17.10
C LYS A 453 5.43 25.49 16.54
N MET A 454 5.37 24.41 15.80
CA MET A 454 4.13 23.86 15.24
C MET A 454 3.31 23.08 16.29
N GLY A 455 3.84 22.89 17.50
CA GLY A 455 3.16 22.22 18.60
C GLY A 455 3.29 20.69 18.59
N LEU A 456 4.27 20.16 17.87
CA LEU A 456 4.61 18.74 17.96
C LEU A 456 5.40 18.47 19.24
N CYS A 457 5.18 17.29 19.80
CA CYS A 457 5.90 16.76 20.96
C CYS A 457 6.98 15.80 20.49
N LEU A 458 8.23 16.02 20.88
CA LEU A 458 9.33 15.13 20.55
C LEU A 458 9.39 13.93 21.49
N SER A 459 9.73 12.76 20.99
CA SER A 459 10.16 11.64 21.81
C SER A 459 11.50 11.98 22.48
N ARG A 460 11.68 11.56 23.72
CA ARG A 460 12.96 11.73 24.42
C ARG A 460 13.96 10.64 24.08
N ASP A 461 13.45 9.49 23.63
CA ASP A 461 14.22 8.34 23.25
C ASP A 461 14.67 8.48 21.80
N THR A 462 15.89 8.02 21.49
CA THR A 462 16.44 8.02 20.14
C THR A 462 16.01 6.74 19.42
N LEU A 463 15.55 6.89 18.18
CA LEU A 463 15.30 5.82 17.25
C LEU A 463 16.46 5.73 16.24
N TYR A 464 16.55 4.60 15.54
CA TYR A 464 17.61 4.38 14.58
C TYR A 464 17.00 3.91 13.26
N TRP A 465 17.24 4.66 12.19
CA TRP A 465 16.97 4.21 10.85
C TRP A 465 18.17 3.41 10.36
N VAL A 466 17.97 2.15 10.02
CA VAL A 466 19.05 1.22 9.67
C VAL A 466 18.79 0.61 8.31
N SER A 467 19.77 0.72 7.42
CA SER A 467 19.77 0.06 6.12
C SER A 467 20.65 -1.18 6.17
N ALA A 468 20.13 -2.33 5.74
CA ALA A 468 20.82 -3.61 5.82
C ALA A 468 20.58 -4.48 4.58
N GLN A 469 21.53 -5.40 4.32
CA GLN A 469 21.48 -6.40 3.27
C GLN A 469 21.79 -7.82 3.78
N ALA A 470 21.61 -8.81 2.95
CA ALA A 470 21.92 -10.21 3.28
C ALA A 470 23.39 -10.37 3.69
N GLY A 471 23.65 -11.29 4.64
CA GLY A 471 24.99 -11.63 5.12
C GLY A 471 25.41 -10.81 6.35
N THR A 472 26.48 -11.20 6.98
CA THR A 472 27.12 -10.50 8.11
C THR A 472 28.40 -9.81 7.63
N LYS A 473 28.79 -8.69 8.25
CA LYS A 473 30.10 -8.08 7.96
C LYS A 473 31.20 -9.13 8.14
N PRO A 474 32.16 -9.26 7.19
CA PRO A 474 33.33 -10.12 7.40
C PRO A 474 34.03 -9.67 8.68
N HIS A 475 34.25 -10.62 9.60
CA HIS A 475 35.02 -10.38 10.82
C HIS A 475 36.40 -9.87 10.39
N THR A 476 36.68 -8.59 10.60
CA THR A 476 38.04 -8.07 10.52
C THR A 476 38.81 -8.75 11.68
N PRO A 477 39.81 -9.60 11.41
CA PRO A 477 40.61 -10.17 12.49
C PRO A 477 41.26 -9.01 13.23
N GLY A 478 41.09 -8.96 14.54
CA GLY A 478 41.80 -8.01 15.41
C GLY A 478 43.30 -8.09 15.18
N PRO A 479 44.05 -7.00 15.46
CA PRO A 479 45.49 -7.02 15.32
C PRO A 479 46.08 -8.17 16.09
N ALA A 480 46.95 -8.94 15.43
CA ALA A 480 47.66 -10.05 16.04
C ALA A 480 48.40 -9.51 17.31
N PRO A 481 48.43 -10.27 18.41
CA PRO A 481 49.19 -9.87 19.56
C PRO A 481 50.65 -9.69 19.13
N GLU A 482 51.24 -8.52 19.42
CA GLU A 482 52.68 -8.29 19.29
C GLU A 482 53.41 -9.28 20.19
N GLU A 483 54.30 -10.09 19.57
CA GLU A 483 55.24 -10.93 20.31
C GLU A 483 56.39 -10.11 20.93
#